data_48ed6dce77cb86bc74915a2ab0d6970d
#
_entry.id   48ed6dce77cb86bc74915a2ab0d6970d
#
_cell.length_a   1.000
_cell.length_b   1.000
_cell.length_c   1.000
_cell.angle_alpha   90.00
_cell.angle_beta   90.00
_cell.angle_gamma   90.00
#
_symmetry.space_group_name_H-M   'P 1'
#
loop_
_entity.id
_entity.type
_entity.pdbx_description
1 polymer ?
#
loop_
_entity_poly.entity_id
_entity_poly.type
_entity_poly.pdbx_seq_one_letter_code
_entity_poly.pdbx_strand_id
1 'polypeptide(L)'
;MYFVFCIFFRNFAPIIKLSQLNMKTKSLSMIVAAACCMTMNVACSQKAETATTELTTVGNPYMPLWEHIPDGEPYVFEDPDQPGKLRVYVYGSHDNLVTEYCGRDQVVWSASVDSLNKWRYDGVILVVDKNAKGESFDSAGTADVLYAPDVTLVTDKDGNKTYYLFPNDQTGMRNGLIAKSSRPDGPFEVCNWSKDDPNKVDGVLQFDPAVFVDDDGRVYGYWGFERSYAAELDPTTMATVKPGTKIVEDMIPGRYQEGRFRFFEASSIRKIKDKYVFIYSRFTEDGEFGLPSSNYTLAYCYSDNPLGPWTYGGTIIDGRAREKDEQGNVIASATPDGNTHGSICEIHGRWYVFYHRQTGTNEYARQAMVAPIEVKVEEGKGGKVEISEGEYTSEGFALEGLNPLERHSAGIACWYTGPKPATHEWPNNTFYGSYVASGYGDSDKFDAPYDIRNNTNFVVNNTDGSIVGYKYFNFTALQGKKNVRLLLRIIPEGIDGTIVVMADSPWASQRGLTLGKIDVKADMPTQTPIELTIPLPGLSGLTGKHALFFVFKSATKEKSLCWLADFVFD
;
A
#
# COMPACT_ATOMS: atom_id res chain seq x y z
N MET A 1 7.39 -5.38 -34.45
CA MET A 1 8.82 -5.07 -34.50
C MET A 1 9.21 -4.76 -33.06
N TYR A 2 9.70 -5.79 -32.36
CA TYR A 2 9.95 -5.75 -30.93
C TYR A 2 11.29 -5.08 -30.66
N PHE A 3 11.32 -4.06 -29.82
CA PHE A 3 12.56 -3.55 -29.24
C PHE A 3 12.60 -3.95 -27.76
N VAL A 4 13.46 -4.92 -27.50
CA VAL A 4 13.91 -5.28 -26.15
C VAL A 4 15.10 -4.38 -25.84
N PHE A 5 15.00 -3.53 -24.83
CA PHE A 5 16.15 -2.79 -24.30
C PHE A 5 16.71 -3.56 -23.09
N CYS A 6 17.76 -4.35 -23.35
CA CYS A 6 18.68 -4.78 -22.30
C CYS A 6 19.73 -3.67 -22.11
N ILE A 7 19.78 -3.05 -20.95
CA ILE A 7 20.88 -2.17 -20.57
C ILE A 7 21.80 -2.93 -19.63
N PHE A 8 22.99 -3.24 -20.13
CA PHE A 8 24.14 -3.72 -19.37
C PHE A 8 24.77 -2.56 -18.61
N PHE A 9 24.91 -2.67 -17.29
CA PHE A 9 25.91 -1.89 -16.54
C PHE A 9 26.97 -2.82 -15.96
N ARG A 10 28.22 -2.57 -16.39
CA ARG A 10 29.44 -3.19 -15.88
C ARG A 10 29.99 -2.42 -14.68
N ASN A 11 30.26 -3.17 -13.63
CA ASN A 11 31.34 -3.07 -12.63
C ASN A 11 32.12 -1.77 -12.44
N PHE A 12 32.13 -1.28 -11.21
CA PHE A 12 33.34 -0.77 -10.54
C PHE A 12 33.23 -1.03 -9.03
N ALA A 13 34.08 -1.91 -8.52
CA ALA A 13 34.36 -2.07 -7.11
C ALA A 13 35.78 -1.57 -6.80
N PRO A 14 36.03 -0.86 -5.70
CA PRO A 14 37.38 -0.70 -5.18
C PRO A 14 37.66 -1.72 -4.08
N ILE A 15 38.80 -2.37 -4.23
CA ILE A 15 39.44 -3.31 -3.32
C ILE A 15 39.93 -2.58 -2.07
N ILE A 16 39.54 -3.03 -0.90
CA ILE A 16 40.23 -2.72 0.36
C ILE A 16 40.79 -4.02 0.94
N LYS A 17 42.12 -4.07 1.01
CA LYS A 17 42.91 -5.12 1.69
C LYS A 17 42.75 -4.98 3.20
N LEU A 18 42.37 -6.03 3.88
CA LEU A 18 42.63 -6.16 5.32
C LEU A 18 43.65 -7.27 5.56
N SER A 19 44.70 -6.85 6.27
CA SER A 19 45.83 -7.65 6.71
C SER A 19 45.47 -8.61 7.84
N GLN A 20 46.07 -9.80 7.75
CA GLN A 20 46.05 -10.87 8.75
C GLN A 20 46.65 -10.43 10.09
N LEU A 21 46.03 -10.84 11.19
CA LEU A 21 46.71 -11.03 12.46
C LEU A 21 46.42 -12.42 13.00
N ASN A 22 47.50 -13.19 13.08
CA ASN A 22 47.55 -14.51 13.73
C ASN A 22 47.63 -14.38 15.25
N MET A 23 46.91 -15.18 15.97
CA MET A 23 47.41 -15.68 17.26
C MET A 23 46.86 -17.07 17.58
N LYS A 24 47.80 -17.90 18.07
CA LYS A 24 47.76 -19.33 18.33
C LYS A 24 47.32 -19.68 19.75
N THR A 25 46.82 -20.92 19.86
CA THR A 25 46.99 -21.91 20.97
C THR A 25 46.03 -21.79 22.16
N LYS A 26 45.53 -22.84 22.78
CA LYS A 26 45.88 -24.26 23.00
C LYS A 26 44.66 -25.04 23.48
N SER A 27 44.69 -26.33 23.21
CA SER A 27 43.85 -27.42 23.67
C SER A 27 43.70 -27.59 25.17
N LEU A 28 42.55 -28.14 25.60
CA LEU A 28 42.54 -29.23 26.58
C LEU A 28 41.29 -30.11 26.41
N SER A 29 41.54 -31.39 26.25
CA SER A 29 40.57 -32.48 26.19
C SER A 29 40.09 -32.89 27.59
N MET A 30 38.82 -33.31 27.73
CA MET A 30 38.50 -34.42 28.62
C MET A 30 37.24 -35.18 28.17
N ILE A 31 37.37 -36.46 28.07
CA ILE A 31 36.43 -37.50 27.72
C ILE A 31 35.66 -37.91 29.00
N VAL A 32 34.36 -38.11 28.94
CA VAL A 32 33.67 -39.13 29.77
C VAL A 32 32.50 -39.71 28.96
N ALA A 33 32.39 -41.02 29.04
CA ALA A 33 31.62 -41.92 28.21
C ALA A 33 30.18 -42.16 28.68
N ALA A 34 29.36 -42.43 27.71
CA ALA A 34 28.27 -43.42 27.60
C ALA A 34 27.37 -43.76 28.78
N ALA A 35 26.05 -43.64 28.54
CA ALA A 35 25.07 -44.71 28.80
C ALA A 35 23.83 -44.52 27.93
N CYS A 36 23.43 -45.57 27.23
CA CYS A 36 22.21 -45.73 26.46
C CYS A 36 20.95 -45.54 27.29
N CYS A 37 19.96 -44.79 26.78
CA CYS A 37 18.56 -45.15 26.93
C CYS A 37 17.82 -44.67 25.67
N MET A 38 17.35 -45.60 24.87
CA MET A 38 16.36 -45.35 23.81
C MET A 38 15.05 -44.99 24.50
N THR A 39 14.61 -43.77 24.35
CA THR A 39 13.22 -43.39 24.45
C THR A 39 12.87 -42.66 23.16
N MET A 40 11.90 -43.20 22.43
CA MET A 40 11.26 -42.55 21.31
C MET A 40 10.67 -41.22 21.82
N ASN A 41 11.33 -40.14 21.52
CA ASN A 41 10.74 -38.83 21.59
C ASN A 41 10.04 -38.58 20.25
N VAL A 42 8.72 -38.72 20.26
CA VAL A 42 7.86 -38.00 19.32
C VAL A 42 8.15 -36.53 19.56
N ALA A 43 8.94 -35.94 18.65
CA ALA A 43 9.14 -34.50 18.62
C ALA A 43 7.84 -33.85 18.15
N CYS A 44 6.97 -33.60 19.12
CA CYS A 44 5.95 -32.57 18.96
C CYS A 44 6.73 -31.25 18.88
N SER A 45 6.88 -30.73 17.71
CA SER A 45 7.39 -29.37 17.46
C SER A 45 6.39 -28.41 18.12
N GLN A 46 6.59 -28.10 19.39
CA GLN A 46 6.00 -26.91 19.97
C GLN A 46 6.66 -25.72 19.26
N LYS A 47 5.96 -25.15 18.27
CA LYS A 47 6.20 -23.78 17.85
C LYS A 47 6.16 -22.95 19.14
N ALA A 48 7.26 -22.29 19.49
CA ALA A 48 7.22 -21.28 20.53
C ALA A 48 6.10 -20.30 20.11
N GLU A 49 5.10 -20.13 20.93
CA GLU A 49 4.14 -19.04 20.82
C GLU A 49 4.93 -17.73 20.98
N THR A 50 5.51 -17.24 19.91
CA THR A 50 5.83 -15.83 19.81
C THR A 50 4.47 -15.14 19.72
N ALA A 51 4.04 -14.54 20.81
CA ALA A 51 2.87 -13.68 20.83
C ALA A 51 3.06 -12.67 19.69
N THR A 52 2.29 -12.82 18.63
CA THR A 52 2.33 -11.90 17.48
C THR A 52 1.85 -10.54 17.96
N THR A 53 2.76 -9.56 17.98
CA THR A 53 2.48 -8.22 18.48
C THR A 53 1.60 -7.48 17.47
N GLU A 54 0.42 -7.05 17.89
CA GLU A 54 -0.40 -6.13 17.11
C GLU A 54 0.11 -4.71 17.32
N LEU A 55 0.31 -3.98 16.21
CA LEU A 55 0.69 -2.58 16.22
C LEU A 55 -0.55 -1.70 16.06
N THR A 56 -0.71 -0.74 16.96
CA THR A 56 -1.77 0.26 16.82
C THR A 56 -1.34 1.31 15.83
N THR A 57 -2.13 1.49 14.78
CA THR A 57 -1.97 2.54 13.78
C THR A 57 -3.04 3.61 13.95
N VAL A 58 -2.73 4.82 13.54
CA VAL A 58 -3.64 5.96 13.65
C VAL A 58 -3.72 6.64 12.30
N GLY A 59 -4.90 6.57 11.70
CA GLY A 59 -5.15 7.24 10.44
C GLY A 59 -4.77 6.45 9.20
N ASN A 60 -4.44 7.17 8.16
CA ASN A 60 -4.15 6.68 6.83
C ASN A 60 -2.84 7.29 6.32
N PRO A 61 -1.80 6.53 5.99
CA PRO A 61 -1.76 5.06 5.80
C PRO A 61 -2.24 4.24 6.98
N TYR A 62 -2.94 3.13 6.69
CA TYR A 62 -3.53 2.30 7.75
C TYR A 62 -2.55 1.27 8.34
N MET A 63 -1.41 1.04 7.71
CA MET A 63 -0.29 0.26 8.23
C MET A 63 0.74 1.17 8.93
N PRO A 64 1.72 0.62 9.66
CA PRO A 64 2.83 1.41 10.21
C PRO A 64 3.50 2.26 9.12
N LEU A 65 3.84 3.51 9.44
CA LEU A 65 4.37 4.45 8.43
C LEU A 65 5.75 4.07 7.86
N TRP A 66 6.44 3.14 8.50
CA TRP A 66 7.70 2.59 8.00
C TRP A 66 7.49 1.41 7.05
N GLU A 67 6.25 0.88 6.95
CA GLU A 67 5.93 -0.25 6.09
C GLU A 67 5.43 0.21 4.73
N HIS A 68 5.86 -0.49 3.68
CA HIS A 68 5.51 -0.17 2.30
C HIS A 68 4.91 -1.39 1.60
N ILE A 69 3.61 -1.58 1.76
CA ILE A 69 2.81 -2.64 1.12
C ILE A 69 1.83 -2.00 0.15
N PRO A 70 2.26 -1.69 -1.08
CA PRO A 70 1.36 -1.28 -2.15
C PRO A 70 0.59 -2.47 -2.72
N ASP A 71 -0.24 -2.21 -3.71
CA ASP A 71 -0.92 -3.20 -4.54
C ASP A 71 -1.82 -4.14 -3.71
N GLY A 72 -2.43 -3.59 -2.64
CA GLY A 72 -3.11 -4.37 -1.62
C GLY A 72 -4.36 -5.08 -2.11
N GLU A 73 -4.38 -6.42 -2.06
CA GLU A 73 -5.53 -7.30 -2.23
C GLU A 73 -6.07 -7.74 -0.87
N PRO A 74 -7.19 -7.15 -0.40
CA PRO A 74 -7.78 -7.46 0.90
C PRO A 74 -8.76 -8.61 0.81
N TYR A 75 -8.67 -9.54 1.77
CA TYR A 75 -9.64 -10.63 1.95
C TYR A 75 -9.98 -10.82 3.42
N VAL A 76 -11.24 -11.12 3.70
CA VAL A 76 -11.68 -11.51 5.04
C VAL A 76 -11.69 -13.03 5.13
N PHE A 77 -10.80 -13.57 5.96
CA PHE A 77 -10.71 -15.00 6.23
C PHE A 77 -10.82 -15.27 7.73
N GLU A 78 -11.08 -16.52 8.09
CA GLU A 78 -11.03 -17.00 9.45
C GLU A 78 -9.58 -16.99 9.97
N ASP A 79 -9.38 -16.50 11.19
CA ASP A 79 -8.08 -16.58 11.86
C ASP A 79 -7.75 -18.07 12.14
N PRO A 80 -6.67 -18.62 11.55
CA PRO A 80 -6.36 -20.05 11.70
C PRO A 80 -5.99 -20.45 13.12
N ASP A 81 -5.63 -19.49 13.96
CA ASP A 81 -5.26 -19.72 15.36
C ASP A 81 -6.41 -19.38 16.35
N GLN A 82 -7.50 -18.78 15.85
CA GLN A 82 -8.69 -18.42 16.62
C GLN A 82 -9.97 -18.79 15.87
N PRO A 83 -10.38 -20.07 15.87
CA PRO A 83 -11.57 -20.53 15.14
C PRO A 83 -12.82 -19.68 15.44
N GLY A 84 -13.54 -19.33 14.39
CA GLY A 84 -14.73 -18.48 14.43
C GLY A 84 -14.44 -16.98 14.54
N LYS A 85 -13.17 -16.55 14.58
CA LYS A 85 -12.79 -15.15 14.47
C LYS A 85 -12.38 -14.81 13.03
N LEU A 86 -12.78 -13.63 12.56
CA LEU A 86 -12.44 -13.16 11.23
C LEU A 86 -11.36 -12.08 11.30
N ARG A 87 -10.48 -12.11 10.31
CA ARG A 87 -9.46 -11.07 10.08
C ARG A 87 -9.51 -10.62 8.63
N VAL A 88 -9.24 -9.36 8.40
CA VAL A 88 -8.87 -8.89 7.06
C VAL A 88 -7.37 -9.12 6.88
N TYR A 89 -7.01 -9.86 5.84
CA TYR A 89 -5.64 -10.08 5.39
C TYR A 89 -5.39 -9.20 4.18
N VAL A 90 -4.26 -8.52 4.15
CA VAL A 90 -3.84 -7.71 3.00
C VAL A 90 -2.57 -8.30 2.43
N TYR A 91 -2.69 -8.77 1.19
CA TYR A 91 -1.58 -9.25 0.39
C TYR A 91 -1.18 -8.13 -0.58
N GLY A 92 0.10 -7.84 -0.69
CA GLY A 92 0.58 -6.77 -1.56
C GLY A 92 2.02 -7.01 -1.95
N SER A 93 2.52 -6.18 -2.84
CA SER A 93 3.96 -6.08 -3.07
C SER A 93 4.64 -5.61 -1.79
N HIS A 94 5.95 -5.85 -1.68
CA HIS A 94 6.74 -5.36 -0.56
C HIS A 94 7.85 -4.44 -1.10
N ASP A 95 7.65 -3.13 -1.02
CA ASP A 95 8.61 -2.12 -1.54
C ASP A 95 9.81 -1.97 -0.60
N ASN A 96 10.65 -3.00 -0.51
CA ASN A 96 11.83 -2.99 0.35
C ASN A 96 13.16 -2.80 -0.39
N LEU A 97 13.15 -2.80 -1.73
CA LEU A 97 14.34 -2.52 -2.54
C LEU A 97 14.60 -1.01 -2.71
N VAL A 98 13.54 -0.18 -2.69
CA VAL A 98 13.53 1.29 -2.72
C VAL A 98 14.27 1.99 -3.87
N THR A 99 14.96 1.24 -4.70
CA THR A 99 15.63 1.69 -5.94
C THR A 99 14.97 1.15 -7.20
N GLU A 100 14.02 0.24 -7.04
CA GLU A 100 13.17 -0.36 -8.06
C GLU A 100 11.85 -0.78 -7.42
N TYR A 101 10.84 -1.12 -8.21
CA TYR A 101 9.57 -1.59 -7.68
C TYR A 101 9.69 -2.90 -6.93
N CYS A 102 8.93 -3.01 -5.83
CA CYS A 102 8.67 -4.21 -5.07
C CYS A 102 9.89 -4.78 -4.35
N GLY A 103 9.89 -6.06 -4.03
CA GLY A 103 10.92 -6.74 -3.26
C GLY A 103 11.06 -8.21 -3.63
N ARG A 104 11.91 -8.91 -2.90
CA ARG A 104 12.24 -10.32 -3.16
C ARG A 104 11.50 -11.29 -2.24
N ASP A 105 10.54 -10.77 -1.53
CA ASP A 105 9.64 -11.51 -0.67
C ASP A 105 8.23 -10.97 -0.80
N GLN A 106 7.25 -11.77 -0.39
CA GLN A 106 5.92 -11.27 -0.11
C GLN A 106 5.60 -11.48 1.35
N VAL A 107 4.98 -10.49 1.94
CA VAL A 107 4.54 -10.48 3.34
C VAL A 107 3.03 -10.36 3.40
N VAL A 108 2.46 -10.67 4.55
CA VAL A 108 1.04 -10.42 4.81
C VAL A 108 0.85 -9.75 6.15
N TRP A 109 -0.01 -8.76 6.16
CA TRP A 109 -0.50 -8.09 7.35
C TRP A 109 -1.98 -8.39 7.54
N SER A 110 -2.40 -8.53 8.80
CA SER A 110 -3.82 -8.74 9.09
C SER A 110 -4.30 -7.94 10.30
N ALA A 111 -5.60 -7.62 10.29
CA ALA A 111 -6.27 -7.01 11.43
C ALA A 111 -7.57 -7.75 11.74
N SER A 112 -7.94 -7.83 13.02
CA SER A 112 -9.29 -8.29 13.37
C SER A 112 -10.33 -7.39 12.72
N VAL A 113 -11.37 -7.96 12.14
CA VAL A 113 -12.49 -7.19 11.58
C VAL A 113 -13.16 -6.27 12.62
N ASP A 114 -13.01 -6.61 13.92
CA ASP A 114 -13.52 -5.81 15.04
C ASP A 114 -12.58 -4.67 15.48
N SER A 115 -11.34 -4.59 14.93
CA SER A 115 -10.30 -3.66 15.39
C SER A 115 -9.33 -3.30 14.26
N LEU A 116 -9.81 -2.56 13.26
CA LEU A 116 -9.07 -2.22 12.03
C LEU A 116 -7.93 -1.20 12.24
N ASN A 117 -7.72 -0.75 13.46
CA ASN A 117 -6.56 0.06 13.85
C ASN A 117 -5.46 -0.75 14.54
N LYS A 118 -5.58 -2.08 14.58
CA LYS A 118 -4.58 -2.97 15.17
C LYS A 118 -4.12 -3.99 14.15
N TRP A 119 -2.97 -3.76 13.58
CA TRP A 119 -2.39 -4.57 12.53
C TRP A 119 -1.32 -5.51 13.07
N ARG A 120 -1.39 -6.78 12.66
CA ARG A 120 -0.45 -7.85 12.98
C ARG A 120 0.39 -8.15 11.74
N TYR A 121 1.70 -8.14 11.90
CA TYR A 121 2.61 -8.67 10.90
C TYR A 121 2.61 -10.20 11.00
N ASP A 122 2.06 -10.87 10.00
CA ASP A 122 1.97 -12.33 9.98
C ASP A 122 3.25 -12.98 9.41
N GLY A 123 4.13 -12.20 8.79
CA GLY A 123 5.46 -12.61 8.36
C GLY A 123 5.66 -12.68 6.85
N VAL A 124 6.84 -13.13 6.47
CA VAL A 124 7.16 -13.46 5.08
C VAL A 124 6.43 -14.74 4.70
N ILE A 125 5.59 -14.65 3.67
CA ILE A 125 4.75 -15.77 3.22
C ILE A 125 5.32 -16.52 2.03
N LEU A 126 6.17 -15.86 1.22
CA LEU A 126 6.82 -16.46 0.05
C LEU A 126 8.14 -15.78 -0.26
N VAL A 127 9.15 -16.59 -0.59
CA VAL A 127 10.41 -16.22 -1.25
C VAL A 127 10.67 -17.25 -2.34
N VAL A 128 11.04 -16.78 -3.54
CA VAL A 128 11.33 -17.67 -4.68
C VAL A 128 12.81 -17.52 -5.04
N ASP A 129 13.65 -18.27 -4.32
CA ASP A 129 15.12 -18.28 -4.46
C ASP A 129 15.66 -19.61 -4.99
N LYS A 130 14.79 -20.63 -5.15
CA LYS A 130 15.14 -22.00 -5.53
C LYS A 130 14.17 -22.58 -6.56
N ASN A 131 14.70 -23.42 -7.42
CA ASN A 131 13.94 -24.17 -8.40
C ASN A 131 13.23 -25.40 -7.79
N ALA A 132 12.51 -26.15 -8.63
CA ALA A 132 11.77 -27.35 -8.22
C ALA A 132 12.64 -28.44 -7.54
N LYS A 133 13.96 -28.40 -7.70
CA LYS A 133 14.92 -29.32 -7.08
C LYS A 133 15.56 -28.79 -5.81
N GLY A 134 15.21 -27.57 -5.39
CA GLY A 134 15.81 -26.89 -4.25
C GLY A 134 17.18 -26.29 -4.54
N GLU A 135 17.54 -26.10 -5.81
CA GLU A 135 18.78 -25.48 -6.25
C GLU A 135 18.56 -23.97 -6.47
N SER A 136 19.49 -23.13 -6.04
CA SER A 136 19.43 -21.70 -6.28
C SER A 136 19.51 -21.35 -7.77
N PHE A 137 18.81 -20.30 -8.21
CA PHE A 137 18.78 -19.87 -9.61
C PHE A 137 20.14 -19.33 -10.08
N ASP A 138 20.91 -18.75 -9.17
CA ASP A 138 22.25 -18.25 -9.42
C ASP A 138 23.21 -18.57 -8.27
N SER A 139 24.51 -18.26 -8.45
CA SER A 139 25.54 -18.51 -7.45
C SER A 139 25.44 -17.59 -6.22
N ALA A 140 24.67 -16.53 -6.29
CA ALA A 140 24.45 -15.58 -5.18
C ALA A 140 23.24 -15.97 -4.33
N GLY A 141 22.41 -16.92 -4.78
CA GLY A 141 21.15 -17.27 -4.14
C GLY A 141 20.10 -16.16 -4.21
N THR A 142 20.14 -15.38 -5.30
CA THR A 142 19.24 -14.23 -5.48
C THR A 142 17.82 -14.71 -5.74
N ALA A 143 16.87 -14.27 -4.91
CA ALA A 143 15.46 -14.53 -5.12
C ALA A 143 14.88 -13.64 -6.22
N ASP A 144 13.80 -14.11 -6.85
CA ASP A 144 13.03 -13.31 -7.81
C ASP A 144 12.37 -12.11 -7.14
N VAL A 145 12.15 -11.05 -7.90
CA VAL A 145 11.32 -9.93 -7.48
C VAL A 145 9.85 -10.30 -7.66
N LEU A 146 9.05 -10.11 -6.62
CA LEU A 146 7.63 -10.45 -6.59
C LEU A 146 6.80 -9.16 -6.55
N TYR A 147 5.83 -9.07 -7.45
CA TYR A 147 5.02 -7.87 -7.66
C TYR A 147 3.60 -8.07 -7.09
N ALA A 148 2.63 -7.32 -7.59
CA ALA A 148 1.25 -7.31 -7.16
C ALA A 148 0.61 -8.71 -7.11
N PRO A 149 0.30 -9.26 -5.92
CA PRO A 149 -0.26 -10.60 -5.80
C PRO A 149 -1.78 -10.59 -5.77
N ASP A 150 -2.37 -11.77 -5.99
CA ASP A 150 -3.73 -12.09 -5.59
C ASP A 150 -3.78 -13.39 -4.78
N VAL A 151 -4.83 -13.60 -3.99
CA VAL A 151 -5.06 -14.81 -3.20
C VAL A 151 -6.48 -15.32 -3.37
N THR A 152 -6.63 -16.61 -3.57
CA THR A 152 -7.93 -17.27 -3.69
C THR A 152 -8.05 -18.46 -2.75
N LEU A 153 -9.16 -18.54 -2.02
CA LEU A 153 -9.51 -19.69 -1.18
C LEU A 153 -10.31 -20.72 -1.94
N VAL A 154 -9.86 -21.96 -1.91
CA VAL A 154 -10.62 -23.13 -2.35
C VAL A 154 -10.94 -24.00 -1.14
N THR A 155 -12.21 -24.37 -0.98
CA THR A 155 -12.62 -25.34 0.04
C THR A 155 -13.08 -26.60 -0.67
N ASP A 156 -12.47 -27.75 -0.35
CA ASP A 156 -12.87 -29.03 -0.93
C ASP A 156 -14.17 -29.57 -0.30
N LYS A 157 -14.67 -30.66 -0.87
CA LYS A 157 -15.90 -31.33 -0.39
C LYS A 157 -15.81 -31.85 1.06
N ASP A 158 -14.62 -32.07 1.56
CA ASP A 158 -14.35 -32.55 2.92
C ASP A 158 -14.12 -31.39 3.90
N GLY A 159 -14.23 -30.13 3.40
CA GLY A 159 -14.08 -28.91 4.19
C GLY A 159 -12.63 -28.43 4.35
N ASN A 160 -11.65 -29.07 3.69
CA ASN A 160 -10.25 -28.65 3.77
C ASN A 160 -10.07 -27.36 2.95
N LYS A 161 -9.40 -26.40 3.56
CA LYS A 161 -9.10 -25.09 2.96
C LYS A 161 -7.73 -25.12 2.30
N THR A 162 -7.63 -24.61 1.09
CA THR A 162 -6.38 -24.35 0.37
C THR A 162 -6.39 -22.91 -0.13
N TYR A 163 -5.42 -22.16 0.27
CA TYR A 163 -5.19 -20.80 -0.21
C TYR A 163 -4.18 -20.85 -1.35
N TYR A 164 -4.51 -20.27 -2.48
CA TYR A 164 -3.63 -20.13 -3.64
C TYR A 164 -3.18 -18.69 -3.74
N LEU A 165 -1.87 -18.48 -3.81
CA LEU A 165 -1.21 -17.18 -4.01
C LEU A 165 -0.71 -17.10 -5.44
N PHE A 166 -0.97 -15.97 -6.09
CA PHE A 166 -0.55 -15.64 -7.46
C PHE A 166 0.40 -14.44 -7.39
N PRO A 167 1.69 -14.66 -7.18
CA PRO A 167 2.62 -13.62 -6.71
C PRO A 167 3.21 -12.73 -7.81
N ASN A 168 2.69 -12.76 -9.04
CA ASN A 168 3.14 -11.93 -10.17
C ASN A 168 4.67 -11.89 -10.33
N ASP A 169 5.27 -13.02 -10.66
CA ASP A 169 6.68 -13.11 -11.05
C ASP A 169 6.85 -12.67 -12.51
N GLN A 170 7.76 -11.76 -12.79
CA GLN A 170 7.98 -11.22 -14.14
C GLN A 170 9.31 -11.65 -14.76
N THR A 171 9.96 -12.69 -14.27
CA THR A 171 11.27 -13.15 -14.75
C THR A 171 11.28 -13.75 -16.16
N GLY A 172 10.10 -13.99 -16.74
CA GLY A 172 9.95 -14.65 -18.05
C GLY A 172 10.03 -16.18 -17.98
N MET A 173 10.72 -16.74 -17.00
CA MET A 173 10.79 -18.18 -16.77
C MET A 173 9.72 -18.67 -15.79
N ARG A 174 9.32 -17.81 -14.87
CA ARG A 174 8.34 -18.09 -13.81
C ARG A 174 7.11 -17.21 -13.87
N ASN A 175 6.88 -16.54 -15.00
CA ASN A 175 5.61 -15.86 -15.24
C ASN A 175 4.46 -16.88 -15.10
N GLY A 176 3.42 -16.49 -14.36
CA GLY A 176 2.33 -17.40 -14.03
C GLY A 176 2.62 -18.37 -12.90
N LEU A 177 3.61 -18.03 -12.03
CA LEU A 177 3.91 -18.76 -10.81
C LEU A 177 2.71 -18.78 -9.87
N ILE A 178 2.45 -19.94 -9.27
CA ILE A 178 1.40 -20.14 -8.26
C ILE A 178 1.98 -20.85 -7.07
N ALA A 179 1.63 -20.37 -5.89
CA ALA A 179 1.98 -21.04 -4.64
C ALA A 179 0.70 -21.37 -3.85
N LYS A 180 0.79 -22.28 -2.90
CA LYS A 180 -0.37 -22.68 -2.06
C LYS A 180 0.01 -22.88 -0.61
N SER A 181 -0.97 -22.69 0.27
CA SER A 181 -0.87 -22.95 1.70
C SER A 181 -2.20 -23.48 2.24
N SER A 182 -2.17 -24.16 3.39
CA SER A 182 -3.39 -24.48 4.15
C SER A 182 -3.84 -23.34 5.10
N ARG A 183 -3.05 -22.24 5.16
CA ARG A 183 -3.29 -21.08 6.01
C ARG A 183 -3.26 -19.79 5.20
N PRO A 184 -4.08 -18.78 5.55
CA PRO A 184 -4.06 -17.47 4.88
C PRO A 184 -2.75 -16.71 5.14
N ASP A 185 -2.09 -16.96 6.25
CA ASP A 185 -0.82 -16.36 6.69
C ASP A 185 0.41 -17.20 6.30
N GLY A 186 0.25 -18.16 5.38
CA GLY A 186 1.35 -18.98 4.85
C GLY A 186 1.98 -19.95 5.87
N PRO A 187 3.23 -20.41 5.64
CA PRO A 187 4.00 -20.16 4.42
C PRO A 187 3.36 -20.77 3.16
N PHE A 188 3.59 -20.15 2.02
CA PHE A 188 3.15 -20.67 0.73
C PHE A 188 4.29 -21.42 0.03
N GLU A 189 3.95 -22.49 -0.69
CA GLU A 189 4.88 -23.30 -1.47
C GLU A 189 4.49 -23.28 -2.94
N VAL A 190 5.47 -23.07 -3.83
CA VAL A 190 5.24 -23.08 -5.28
C VAL A 190 4.73 -24.46 -5.71
N CYS A 191 3.62 -24.48 -6.45
CA CYS A 191 2.91 -25.74 -6.75
C CYS A 191 2.74 -26.04 -8.24
N ASN A 192 3.18 -25.17 -9.14
CA ASN A 192 3.02 -25.36 -10.59
C ASN A 192 4.36 -25.43 -11.36
N TRP A 193 5.40 -25.98 -10.72
CA TRP A 193 6.66 -26.24 -11.40
C TRP A 193 6.46 -27.09 -12.65
N SER A 194 7.14 -26.72 -13.73
CA SER A 194 7.12 -27.49 -14.96
C SER A 194 7.81 -28.86 -14.77
N LYS A 195 7.24 -29.89 -15.39
CA LYS A 195 7.81 -31.23 -15.39
C LYS A 195 9.04 -31.36 -16.30
N ASP A 196 9.14 -30.49 -17.31
CA ASP A 196 10.18 -30.55 -18.35
C ASP A 196 11.40 -29.70 -17.97
N ASP A 197 11.25 -28.66 -17.17
CA ASP A 197 12.34 -27.77 -16.75
C ASP A 197 12.12 -27.32 -15.29
N PRO A 198 13.01 -27.71 -14.36
CA PRO A 198 12.85 -27.39 -12.94
C PRO A 198 12.94 -25.88 -12.62
N ASN A 199 13.42 -25.07 -13.56
CA ASN A 199 13.52 -23.62 -13.39
C ASN A 199 12.28 -22.85 -13.92
N LYS A 200 11.30 -23.57 -14.48
CA LYS A 200 10.11 -22.98 -15.09
C LYS A 200 8.84 -23.40 -14.38
N VAL A 201 7.80 -22.62 -14.58
CA VAL A 201 6.43 -22.94 -14.16
C VAL A 201 5.51 -23.10 -15.36
N ASP A 202 4.46 -23.87 -15.19
CA ASP A 202 3.38 -24.03 -16.16
C ASP A 202 2.18 -23.16 -15.71
N GLY A 203 2.02 -21.98 -16.33
CA GLY A 203 0.95 -21.05 -16.01
C GLY A 203 0.72 -20.01 -17.10
N VAL A 204 -0.51 -19.49 -17.19
CA VAL A 204 -0.91 -18.48 -18.18
C VAL A 204 -1.07 -17.09 -17.60
N LEU A 205 -1.20 -17.00 -16.28
CA LEU A 205 -1.37 -15.74 -15.57
C LEU A 205 -0.04 -14.99 -15.56
N GLN A 206 -0.03 -13.81 -16.15
CA GLN A 206 1.19 -13.01 -16.26
C GLN A 206 1.09 -11.77 -15.38
N PHE A 207 1.12 -10.60 -15.96
CA PHE A 207 1.18 -9.32 -15.28
C PHE A 207 -0.09 -9.03 -14.46
N ASP A 208 0.05 -8.74 -13.17
CA ASP A 208 -1.01 -8.40 -12.22
C ASP A 208 -2.21 -9.35 -12.27
N PRO A 209 -1.98 -10.62 -11.90
CA PRO A 209 -3.03 -11.64 -11.97
C PRO A 209 -4.10 -11.45 -10.90
N ALA A 210 -5.35 -11.77 -11.26
CA ALA A 210 -6.44 -11.97 -10.33
C ALA A 210 -7.14 -13.29 -10.62
N VAL A 211 -7.51 -14.05 -9.59
CA VAL A 211 -8.16 -15.35 -9.76
C VAL A 211 -9.41 -15.45 -8.91
N PHE A 212 -10.49 -15.86 -9.53
CA PHE A 212 -11.78 -16.01 -8.91
C PHE A 212 -12.31 -17.43 -9.04
N VAL A 213 -12.76 -18.01 -7.93
CA VAL A 213 -13.48 -19.29 -7.90
C VAL A 213 -14.96 -19.00 -7.70
N ASP A 214 -15.76 -19.39 -8.69
CA ASP A 214 -17.21 -19.18 -8.67
C ASP A 214 -17.94 -20.23 -7.82
N ASP A 215 -19.19 -19.94 -7.47
CA ASP A 215 -20.04 -20.81 -6.63
C ASP A 215 -20.25 -22.21 -7.21
N ASP A 216 -20.13 -22.35 -8.53
CA ASP A 216 -20.21 -23.65 -9.23
C ASP A 216 -18.87 -24.39 -9.36
N GLY A 217 -17.81 -23.84 -8.75
CA GLY A 217 -16.46 -24.42 -8.75
C GLY A 217 -15.65 -24.14 -10.00
N ARG A 218 -16.17 -23.34 -10.96
CA ARG A 218 -15.36 -22.86 -12.08
C ARG A 218 -14.37 -21.79 -11.61
N VAL A 219 -13.21 -21.76 -12.26
CA VAL A 219 -12.12 -20.86 -11.93
C VAL A 219 -11.86 -19.92 -13.10
N TYR A 220 -11.73 -18.65 -12.82
CA TYR A 220 -11.44 -17.62 -13.82
C TYR A 220 -10.20 -16.84 -13.43
N GLY A 221 -9.34 -16.59 -14.42
CA GLY A 221 -8.14 -15.76 -14.26
C GLY A 221 -8.23 -14.51 -15.12
N TYR A 222 -7.69 -13.41 -14.61
CA TYR A 222 -7.64 -12.10 -15.26
C TYR A 222 -6.23 -11.56 -15.10
N TRP A 223 -5.67 -10.91 -16.13
CA TRP A 223 -4.32 -10.34 -16.09
C TRP A 223 -4.08 -9.35 -17.22
N GLY A 224 -2.97 -8.64 -17.19
CA GLY A 224 -2.48 -7.88 -18.32
C GLY A 224 -1.84 -6.54 -17.99
N PHE A 225 -1.09 -6.04 -18.96
CA PHE A 225 -0.50 -4.70 -18.98
C PHE A 225 -0.85 -4.02 -20.30
N GLU A 226 -1.49 -2.84 -20.23
CA GLU A 226 -2.03 -2.07 -21.36
C GLU A 226 -3.05 -2.83 -22.23
N ARG A 227 -3.16 -4.13 -22.05
CA ARG A 227 -4.11 -5.03 -22.71
C ARG A 227 -4.62 -6.06 -21.71
N SER A 228 -5.93 -6.19 -21.61
CA SER A 228 -6.57 -7.08 -20.65
C SER A 228 -6.81 -8.49 -21.23
N TYR A 229 -6.59 -9.49 -20.41
CA TYR A 229 -6.81 -10.89 -20.72
C TYR A 229 -7.67 -11.54 -19.65
N ALA A 230 -8.47 -12.55 -20.05
CA ALA A 230 -9.17 -13.42 -19.13
C ALA A 230 -9.28 -14.85 -19.68
N ALA A 231 -9.43 -15.83 -18.80
CA ALA A 231 -9.69 -17.22 -19.20
C ALA A 231 -10.45 -17.98 -18.12
N GLU A 232 -11.20 -18.99 -18.53
CA GLU A 232 -11.59 -20.06 -17.62
C GLU A 232 -10.39 -20.97 -17.41
N LEU A 233 -9.97 -21.15 -16.17
CA LEU A 233 -8.82 -21.95 -15.78
C LEU A 233 -9.23 -23.38 -15.43
N ASP A 234 -8.29 -24.31 -15.55
CA ASP A 234 -8.45 -25.68 -15.06
C ASP A 234 -8.38 -25.66 -13.52
N PRO A 235 -9.47 -26.02 -12.82
CA PRO A 235 -9.51 -25.99 -11.36
C PRO A 235 -8.54 -26.98 -10.69
N THR A 236 -7.99 -27.93 -11.43
CA THR A 236 -7.00 -28.89 -10.91
C THR A 236 -5.59 -28.32 -10.87
N THR A 237 -5.30 -27.33 -11.70
CA THR A 237 -4.00 -26.66 -11.77
C THR A 237 -4.03 -25.26 -11.21
N MET A 238 -5.16 -24.56 -11.29
CA MET A 238 -5.32 -23.13 -11.01
C MET A 238 -4.44 -22.23 -11.91
N ALA A 239 -3.71 -22.81 -12.84
CA ALA A 239 -2.60 -22.23 -13.59
C ALA A 239 -2.85 -22.17 -15.09
N THR A 240 -3.51 -23.17 -15.65
CA THR A 240 -3.62 -23.38 -17.09
C THR A 240 -5.04 -23.15 -17.58
N VAL A 241 -5.17 -22.82 -18.86
CA VAL A 241 -6.49 -22.68 -19.48
C VAL A 241 -7.23 -24.02 -19.47
N LYS A 242 -8.48 -24.02 -19.08
CA LYS A 242 -9.33 -25.21 -19.07
C LYS A 242 -9.42 -25.81 -20.47
N PRO A 243 -9.23 -27.14 -20.63
CA PRO A 243 -9.36 -27.80 -21.92
C PRO A 243 -10.70 -27.50 -22.61
N GLY A 244 -10.63 -27.12 -23.88
CA GLY A 244 -11.81 -26.77 -24.67
C GLY A 244 -12.26 -25.32 -24.57
N THR A 245 -11.64 -24.51 -23.72
CA THR A 245 -11.82 -23.05 -23.65
C THR A 245 -10.62 -22.32 -24.26
N LYS A 246 -10.65 -21.00 -24.27
CA LYS A 246 -9.58 -20.16 -24.82
C LYS A 246 -9.39 -18.89 -23.98
N ILE A 247 -8.24 -18.27 -24.12
CA ILE A 247 -7.98 -16.93 -23.59
C ILE A 247 -8.88 -15.93 -24.34
N VAL A 248 -9.54 -15.07 -23.59
CA VAL A 248 -10.24 -13.88 -24.08
C VAL A 248 -9.23 -12.73 -24.07
N GLU A 249 -8.85 -12.27 -25.25
CA GLU A 249 -7.99 -11.13 -25.43
C GLU A 249 -8.84 -9.84 -25.52
N ASP A 250 -8.30 -8.71 -25.04
CA ASP A 250 -9.05 -7.45 -24.94
C ASP A 250 -10.40 -7.64 -24.25
N MET A 251 -10.38 -8.31 -23.07
CA MET A 251 -11.58 -8.55 -22.26
C MET A 251 -12.36 -7.25 -22.03
N ILE A 252 -11.65 -6.17 -21.78
CA ILE A 252 -12.12 -4.77 -21.86
C ILE A 252 -11.12 -3.94 -22.66
N PRO A 253 -11.55 -2.84 -23.32
CA PRO A 253 -10.67 -1.98 -24.10
C PRO A 253 -9.49 -1.41 -23.29
N GLY A 254 -8.28 -1.53 -23.84
CA GLY A 254 -7.05 -1.00 -23.27
C GLY A 254 -6.89 0.52 -23.45
N ARG A 255 -5.80 1.09 -22.91
CA ARG A 255 -5.57 2.55 -22.90
C ARG A 255 -5.49 3.20 -24.28
N TYR A 256 -5.10 2.46 -25.31
CA TYR A 256 -4.98 2.96 -26.68
C TYR A 256 -6.22 2.71 -27.55
N GLN A 257 -7.23 2.04 -26.99
CA GLN A 257 -8.49 1.76 -27.68
C GLN A 257 -9.54 2.81 -27.33
N GLU A 258 -10.49 3.01 -28.24
CA GLU A 258 -11.59 3.93 -28.00
C GLU A 258 -12.50 3.46 -26.85
N GLY A 259 -13.08 4.42 -26.13
CA GLY A 259 -14.04 4.17 -25.07
C GLY A 259 -13.54 4.51 -23.67
N ARG A 260 -14.39 4.28 -22.69
CA ARG A 260 -14.17 4.74 -21.31
C ARG A 260 -13.35 3.77 -20.45
N PHE A 261 -13.21 2.52 -20.85
CA PHE A 261 -12.53 1.50 -20.05
C PHE A 261 -11.05 1.81 -19.85
N ARG A 262 -10.30 1.99 -20.94
CA ARG A 262 -8.89 2.41 -20.94
C ARG A 262 -8.04 1.62 -19.94
N PHE A 263 -8.18 0.29 -19.96
CA PHE A 263 -7.44 -0.62 -19.09
C PHE A 263 -5.94 -0.37 -19.19
N PHE A 264 -5.29 -0.33 -18.04
CA PHE A 264 -3.83 -0.20 -17.95
C PHE A 264 -3.21 -1.44 -17.31
N GLU A 265 -3.53 -1.72 -16.03
CA GLU A 265 -2.99 -2.85 -15.24
C GLU A 265 -3.89 -3.14 -14.04
N ALA A 266 -3.37 -3.86 -13.03
CA ALA A 266 -3.95 -3.97 -11.70
C ALA A 266 -5.28 -4.73 -11.67
N SER A 267 -5.29 -5.94 -12.22
CA SER A 267 -6.49 -6.77 -12.25
C SER A 267 -6.94 -7.18 -10.84
N SER A 268 -8.20 -6.96 -10.52
CA SER A 268 -8.85 -7.49 -9.32
C SER A 268 -10.31 -7.80 -9.63
N ILE A 269 -10.89 -8.82 -8.97
CA ILE A 269 -12.24 -9.31 -9.26
C ILE A 269 -12.99 -9.60 -7.97
N ARG A 270 -14.25 -9.19 -7.92
CA ARG A 270 -15.17 -9.52 -6.83
C ARG A 270 -16.52 -9.98 -7.40
N LYS A 271 -17.14 -10.94 -6.74
CA LYS A 271 -18.56 -11.24 -6.96
C LYS A 271 -19.36 -10.57 -5.85
N ILE A 272 -20.25 -9.65 -6.23
CA ILE A 272 -21.11 -8.93 -5.28
C ILE A 272 -22.57 -9.28 -5.64
N LYS A 273 -23.20 -10.08 -4.78
CA LYS A 273 -24.47 -10.72 -5.08
C LYS A 273 -24.38 -11.57 -6.36
N ASP A 274 -25.13 -11.23 -7.41
CA ASP A 274 -25.14 -11.92 -8.70
C ASP A 274 -24.32 -11.21 -9.79
N LYS A 275 -23.51 -10.21 -9.42
CA LYS A 275 -22.68 -9.44 -10.36
C LYS A 275 -21.19 -9.71 -10.16
N TYR A 276 -20.49 -9.79 -11.27
CA TYR A 276 -19.03 -9.78 -11.30
C TYR A 276 -18.56 -8.35 -11.46
N VAL A 277 -17.67 -7.90 -10.57
CA VAL A 277 -17.11 -6.54 -10.54
C VAL A 277 -15.61 -6.66 -10.74
N PHE A 278 -15.12 -6.18 -11.86
CA PHE A 278 -13.71 -6.14 -12.20
C PHE A 278 -13.17 -4.76 -11.91
N ILE A 279 -12.15 -4.68 -11.04
CA ILE A 279 -11.46 -3.47 -10.60
C ILE A 279 -10.10 -3.45 -11.31
N TYR A 280 -9.66 -2.27 -11.75
CA TYR A 280 -8.41 -2.14 -12.49
C TYR A 280 -7.86 -0.72 -12.46
N SER A 281 -6.55 -0.58 -12.70
CA SER A 281 -5.92 0.72 -12.97
C SER A 281 -6.33 1.21 -14.36
N ARG A 282 -6.88 2.43 -14.41
CA ARG A 282 -7.40 3.07 -15.61
C ARG A 282 -6.51 4.23 -16.02
N PHE A 283 -6.13 4.27 -17.28
CA PHE A 283 -5.40 5.42 -17.83
C PHE A 283 -6.38 6.53 -18.25
N THR A 284 -6.37 7.67 -17.53
CA THR A 284 -7.24 8.82 -17.85
C THR A 284 -6.79 9.54 -19.13
N GLU A 285 -7.70 10.32 -19.72
CA GLU A 285 -7.35 11.20 -20.84
C GLU A 285 -6.75 12.52 -20.34
N ASP A 286 -6.00 13.19 -21.21
CA ASP A 286 -5.47 14.51 -20.90
C ASP A 286 -6.63 15.51 -20.74
N GLY A 287 -6.63 16.25 -19.61
CA GLY A 287 -7.73 17.15 -19.24
C GLY A 287 -8.95 16.47 -18.64
N GLU A 288 -9.02 15.14 -18.62
CA GLU A 288 -10.05 14.42 -17.85
C GLU A 288 -9.90 14.77 -16.36
N PHE A 289 -11.01 15.06 -15.72
CA PHE A 289 -11.04 15.58 -14.33
C PHE A 289 -10.28 16.90 -14.10
N GLY A 290 -9.88 17.62 -15.15
CA GLY A 290 -9.10 18.85 -15.06
C GLY A 290 -7.61 18.66 -14.77
N LEU A 291 -7.10 17.44 -14.91
CA LEU A 291 -5.69 17.07 -14.68
C LEU A 291 -5.07 16.47 -15.94
N PRO A 292 -3.73 16.40 -16.04
CA PRO A 292 -3.06 15.62 -17.08
C PRO A 292 -3.47 14.15 -17.08
N SER A 293 -3.24 13.46 -18.20
CA SER A 293 -3.45 12.00 -18.31
C SER A 293 -2.60 11.24 -17.29
N SER A 294 -3.15 10.19 -16.68
CA SER A 294 -2.48 9.42 -15.63
C SER A 294 -3.08 8.02 -15.51
N ASN A 295 -2.30 7.05 -15.04
CA ASN A 295 -2.75 5.74 -14.59
C ASN A 295 -3.02 5.67 -13.08
N TYR A 296 -3.07 6.81 -12.40
CA TYR A 296 -3.22 6.87 -10.94
C TYR A 296 -4.69 6.85 -10.48
N THR A 297 -5.57 6.19 -11.24
CA THR A 297 -6.98 6.00 -10.92
C THR A 297 -7.36 4.53 -10.92
N LEU A 298 -8.03 4.05 -9.86
CA LEU A 298 -8.76 2.79 -9.89
C LEU A 298 -10.16 3.02 -10.44
N ALA A 299 -10.55 2.19 -11.40
CA ALA A 299 -11.89 2.15 -11.97
C ALA A 299 -12.48 0.75 -11.83
N TYR A 300 -13.77 0.63 -12.14
CA TYR A 300 -14.44 -0.66 -12.19
C TYR A 300 -15.34 -0.78 -13.41
N CYS A 301 -15.56 -2.03 -13.78
CA CYS A 301 -16.63 -2.44 -14.66
C CYS A 301 -17.34 -3.67 -14.08
N TYR A 302 -18.54 -3.94 -14.56
CA TYR A 302 -19.35 -5.03 -14.03
C TYR A 302 -20.08 -5.80 -15.13
N SER A 303 -20.44 -7.04 -14.83
CA SER A 303 -21.11 -7.95 -15.76
C SER A 303 -21.99 -8.96 -15.03
N ASP A 304 -22.95 -9.54 -15.76
CA ASP A 304 -23.71 -10.73 -15.32
C ASP A 304 -22.90 -12.03 -15.50
N ASN A 305 -21.76 -11.99 -16.20
CA ASN A 305 -20.93 -13.16 -16.46
C ASN A 305 -19.44 -12.87 -16.19
N PRO A 306 -18.68 -13.86 -15.72
CA PRO A 306 -17.28 -13.66 -15.31
C PRO A 306 -16.37 -13.26 -16.47
N LEU A 307 -16.69 -13.61 -17.71
CA LEU A 307 -15.93 -13.23 -18.91
C LEU A 307 -16.60 -12.12 -19.74
N GLY A 308 -17.57 -11.40 -19.15
CA GLY A 308 -18.30 -10.32 -19.81
C GLY A 308 -19.52 -10.78 -20.64
N PRO A 309 -20.12 -9.88 -21.44
CA PRO A 309 -19.66 -8.52 -21.73
C PRO A 309 -19.73 -7.57 -20.54
N TRP A 310 -18.79 -6.62 -20.50
CA TRP A 310 -18.63 -5.70 -19.39
C TRP A 310 -19.25 -4.33 -19.62
N THR A 311 -19.80 -3.75 -18.55
CA THR A 311 -20.30 -2.37 -18.53
C THR A 311 -19.35 -1.52 -17.67
N TYR A 312 -18.85 -0.40 -18.22
CA TYR A 312 -18.02 0.53 -17.46
C TYR A 312 -18.83 1.18 -16.34
N GLY A 313 -18.33 1.10 -15.10
CA GLY A 313 -19.01 1.61 -13.90
C GLY A 313 -18.57 3.02 -13.50
N GLY A 314 -17.29 3.27 -13.42
CA GLY A 314 -16.75 4.58 -12.98
C GLY A 314 -15.39 4.47 -12.32
N THR A 315 -14.96 5.59 -11.73
CA THR A 315 -13.75 5.69 -10.90
C THR A 315 -14.11 5.36 -9.44
N ILE A 316 -13.25 4.58 -8.77
CA ILE A 316 -13.39 4.25 -7.34
C ILE A 316 -12.54 5.16 -6.48
N ILE A 317 -11.31 5.47 -6.92
CA ILE A 317 -10.38 6.38 -6.23
C ILE A 317 -9.42 7.01 -7.24
N ASP A 318 -9.04 8.26 -7.01
CA ASP A 318 -7.94 8.93 -7.70
C ASP A 318 -6.82 9.22 -6.69
N GLY A 319 -5.71 8.54 -6.82
CA GLY A 319 -4.56 8.66 -5.91
C GLY A 319 -3.86 10.02 -5.94
N ARG A 320 -4.18 10.87 -6.94
CA ARG A 320 -3.71 12.26 -7.00
C ARG A 320 -4.41 13.18 -5.99
N ALA A 321 -5.48 12.70 -5.34
CA ALA A 321 -6.32 13.48 -4.41
C ALA A 321 -6.81 14.78 -5.07
N ARG A 322 -7.77 14.65 -6.00
CA ARG A 322 -8.33 15.79 -6.75
C ARG A 322 -9.00 16.80 -5.83
N GLU A 323 -8.43 17.98 -5.77
CA GLU A 323 -8.92 19.10 -4.97
C GLU A 323 -8.98 20.37 -5.82
N LYS A 324 -9.35 21.50 -5.21
CA LYS A 324 -9.39 22.80 -5.88
C LYS A 324 -8.40 23.75 -5.25
N ASP A 325 -7.68 24.51 -6.08
CA ASP A 325 -6.87 25.63 -5.63
C ASP A 325 -7.73 26.83 -5.19
N GLU A 326 -7.09 27.92 -4.74
CA GLU A 326 -7.77 29.14 -4.32
C GLU A 326 -8.63 29.77 -5.43
N GLN A 327 -8.27 29.58 -6.70
CA GLN A 327 -8.96 30.07 -7.88
C GLN A 327 -10.07 29.12 -8.36
N GLY A 328 -10.17 27.93 -7.79
CA GLY A 328 -11.17 26.91 -8.15
C GLY A 328 -10.72 25.95 -9.27
N ASN A 329 -9.46 26.00 -9.69
CA ASN A 329 -8.90 25.03 -10.65
C ASN A 329 -8.67 23.69 -9.93
N VAL A 330 -8.86 22.59 -10.64
CA VAL A 330 -8.54 21.26 -10.11
C VAL A 330 -7.03 21.08 -10.05
N ILE A 331 -6.56 20.59 -8.92
CA ILE A 331 -5.15 20.26 -8.66
C ILE A 331 -5.01 18.85 -8.11
N ALA A 332 -3.86 18.23 -8.34
CA ALA A 332 -3.41 17.10 -7.58
C ALA A 332 -2.89 17.60 -6.22
N SER A 333 -3.61 17.31 -5.14
CA SER A 333 -3.21 17.80 -3.80
C SER A 333 -2.30 16.82 -3.06
N ALA A 334 -2.11 15.61 -3.58
CA ALA A 334 -1.13 14.63 -3.12
C ALA A 334 0.01 14.50 -4.14
N THR A 335 0.30 13.32 -4.63
CA THR A 335 1.31 13.13 -5.69
C THR A 335 0.78 13.59 -7.05
N PRO A 336 1.63 14.15 -7.92
CA PRO A 336 1.18 14.62 -9.24
C PRO A 336 0.76 13.46 -10.15
N ASP A 337 1.39 12.32 -10.00
CA ASP A 337 1.18 11.10 -10.77
C ASP A 337 1.84 9.90 -10.08
N GLY A 338 1.61 8.71 -10.60
CA GLY A 338 2.16 7.46 -10.12
C GLY A 338 1.35 6.29 -10.66
N ASN A 339 1.71 5.07 -10.26
CA ASN A 339 0.87 3.92 -10.49
C ASN A 339 -0.15 3.75 -9.35
N THR A 340 -1.21 2.99 -9.59
CA THR A 340 -2.15 2.56 -8.55
C THR A 340 -2.59 1.14 -8.82
N HIS A 341 -2.67 0.38 -7.74
CA HIS A 341 -3.24 -0.95 -7.70
C HIS A 341 -3.96 -1.13 -6.37
N GLY A 342 -5.03 -1.89 -6.38
CA GLY A 342 -5.79 -2.17 -5.19
C GLY A 342 -7.13 -2.79 -5.50
N SER A 343 -7.96 -2.95 -4.50
CA SER A 343 -9.24 -3.64 -4.60
C SER A 343 -10.27 -3.10 -3.62
N ILE A 344 -11.44 -3.72 -3.61
CA ILE A 344 -12.50 -3.41 -2.65
C ILE A 344 -12.78 -4.60 -1.74
N CYS A 345 -13.16 -4.32 -0.51
CA CYS A 345 -13.51 -5.34 0.48
C CYS A 345 -14.66 -4.88 1.37
N GLU A 346 -15.59 -5.78 1.65
CA GLU A 346 -16.62 -5.55 2.67
C GLU A 346 -16.14 -6.06 4.03
N ILE A 347 -16.16 -5.18 5.03
CA ILE A 347 -15.78 -5.49 6.39
C ILE A 347 -16.91 -5.01 7.31
N HIS A 348 -17.56 -5.93 8.02
CA HIS A 348 -18.71 -5.60 8.89
C HIS A 348 -19.82 -4.80 8.20
N GLY A 349 -20.19 -5.18 6.98
CA GLY A 349 -21.26 -4.52 6.23
C GLY A 349 -20.90 -3.14 5.68
N ARG A 350 -19.63 -2.77 5.72
CA ARG A 350 -19.11 -1.54 5.13
C ARG A 350 -18.06 -1.85 4.09
N TRP A 351 -18.18 -1.22 2.94
CA TRP A 351 -17.25 -1.35 1.84
C TRP A 351 -16.12 -0.34 1.95
N TYR A 352 -14.92 -0.79 1.58
CA TYR A 352 -13.71 0.01 1.51
C TYR A 352 -13.00 -0.24 0.18
N VAL A 353 -12.38 0.79 -0.38
CA VAL A 353 -11.35 0.66 -1.40
C VAL A 353 -9.99 0.68 -0.72
N PHE A 354 -9.17 -0.33 -1.02
CA PHE A 354 -7.76 -0.40 -0.63
C PHE A 354 -6.94 0.02 -1.84
N TYR A 355 -5.99 0.90 -1.62
CA TYR A 355 -5.13 1.46 -2.66
C TYR A 355 -3.79 1.85 -2.04
N HIS A 356 -2.90 2.55 -2.76
CA HIS A 356 -1.64 3.01 -2.20
C HIS A 356 -1.33 4.46 -2.60
N ARG A 357 -0.35 5.06 -1.94
CA ARG A 357 0.24 6.35 -2.30
C ARG A 357 1.76 6.23 -2.40
N GLN A 358 2.40 7.04 -3.21
CA GLN A 358 3.84 7.20 -3.20
C GLN A 358 4.29 8.09 -2.04
N THR A 359 5.54 7.84 -1.57
CA THR A 359 6.30 8.73 -0.69
C THR A 359 7.62 9.10 -1.34
N GLY A 360 8.31 10.13 -0.84
CA GLY A 360 9.54 10.62 -1.42
C GLY A 360 9.34 11.29 -2.77
N THR A 361 10.35 11.18 -3.63
CA THR A 361 10.39 11.81 -4.96
C THR A 361 10.46 10.81 -6.11
N ASN A 362 10.21 9.52 -5.83
CA ASN A 362 10.12 8.45 -6.82
C ASN A 362 8.94 7.53 -6.51
N GLU A 363 8.74 6.49 -7.33
CA GLU A 363 7.61 5.56 -7.23
C GLU A 363 7.94 4.25 -6.51
N TYR A 364 9.02 4.17 -5.74
CA TYR A 364 9.53 2.92 -5.18
C TYR A 364 9.33 2.73 -3.67
N ALA A 365 8.58 3.63 -3.04
CA ALA A 365 8.26 3.55 -1.62
C ALA A 365 6.77 3.89 -1.42
N ARG A 366 5.90 2.90 -1.62
CA ARG A 366 4.46 3.07 -1.67
C ARG A 366 3.80 2.57 -0.39
N GLN A 367 2.97 3.38 0.23
CA GLN A 367 2.28 3.07 1.49
C GLN A 367 0.82 2.69 1.25
N ALA A 368 0.33 1.71 2.00
CA ALA A 368 -1.03 1.19 1.94
C ALA A 368 -2.06 2.21 2.45
N MET A 369 -3.06 2.51 1.63
CA MET A 369 -4.13 3.47 1.88
C MET A 369 -5.50 2.80 1.81
N VAL A 370 -6.48 3.37 2.50
CA VAL A 370 -7.87 2.89 2.49
C VAL A 370 -8.85 4.06 2.51
N ALA A 371 -10.00 3.89 1.87
CA ALA A 371 -11.11 4.84 1.96
C ALA A 371 -12.45 4.10 2.01
N PRO A 372 -13.46 4.59 2.76
CA PRO A 372 -14.80 4.05 2.73
C PRO A 372 -15.47 4.38 1.39
N ILE A 373 -16.29 3.45 0.91
CA ILE A 373 -17.10 3.59 -0.30
C ILE A 373 -18.51 3.05 -0.07
N GLU A 374 -19.46 3.49 -0.88
CA GLU A 374 -20.78 2.89 -0.96
C GLU A 374 -20.88 1.97 -2.18
N VAL A 375 -21.45 0.79 -1.99
CA VAL A 375 -21.68 -0.18 -3.07
C VAL A 375 -23.16 -0.52 -3.10
N LYS A 376 -23.79 -0.30 -4.26
CA LYS A 376 -25.19 -0.64 -4.52
C LYS A 376 -25.28 -1.57 -5.71
N VAL A 377 -25.97 -2.69 -5.56
CA VAL A 377 -26.14 -3.69 -6.60
C VAL A 377 -27.62 -3.97 -6.80
N GLU A 378 -28.10 -3.74 -8.02
CA GLU A 378 -29.40 -4.20 -8.50
C GLU A 378 -29.24 -5.64 -9.00
N GLU A 379 -29.96 -6.57 -8.34
CA GLU A 379 -29.94 -7.99 -8.71
C GLU A 379 -30.75 -8.26 -9.98
N GLY A 380 -30.47 -9.38 -10.62
CA GLY A 380 -31.13 -9.81 -11.83
C GLY A 380 -30.41 -9.38 -13.11
N LYS A 381 -30.78 -10.01 -14.21
CA LYS A 381 -30.12 -9.81 -15.51
C LYS A 381 -30.16 -8.34 -15.94
N GLY A 382 -29.00 -7.78 -16.22
CA GLY A 382 -28.82 -6.38 -16.63
C GLY A 382 -28.95 -5.37 -15.50
N GLY A 383 -29.04 -5.80 -14.23
CA GLY A 383 -29.02 -4.92 -13.06
C GLY A 383 -27.70 -4.16 -12.95
N LYS A 384 -27.73 -2.98 -12.36
CA LYS A 384 -26.61 -2.07 -12.27
C LYS A 384 -25.78 -2.30 -11.02
N VAL A 385 -24.49 -1.98 -11.12
CA VAL A 385 -23.59 -1.82 -9.97
C VAL A 385 -23.17 -0.35 -9.91
N GLU A 386 -23.38 0.28 -8.76
CA GLU A 386 -22.96 1.64 -8.47
C GLU A 386 -21.99 1.62 -7.29
N ILE A 387 -20.74 2.06 -7.52
CA ILE A 387 -19.73 2.22 -6.49
C ILE A 387 -19.39 3.71 -6.41
N SER A 388 -19.48 4.29 -5.19
CA SER A 388 -19.09 5.68 -4.99
C SER A 388 -17.58 5.85 -5.11
N GLU A 389 -17.13 7.03 -5.51
CA GLU A 389 -15.73 7.36 -5.39
C GLU A 389 -15.35 7.56 -3.91
N GLY A 390 -14.22 6.99 -3.49
CA GLY A 390 -13.64 7.19 -2.17
C GLY A 390 -12.93 8.55 -2.09
N GLU A 391 -12.94 9.17 -0.92
CA GLU A 391 -12.18 10.39 -0.66
C GLU A 391 -10.77 10.04 -0.15
N TYR A 392 -9.75 10.71 -0.68
CA TYR A 392 -8.38 10.59 -0.20
C TYR A 392 -8.23 11.38 1.11
N THR A 393 -8.14 10.69 2.25
CA THR A 393 -8.14 11.31 3.58
C THR A 393 -7.05 10.77 4.50
N SER A 394 -6.83 11.46 5.62
CA SER A 394 -5.97 10.99 6.72
C SER A 394 -6.70 10.07 7.71
N GLU A 395 -8.02 9.86 7.57
CA GLU A 395 -8.82 9.10 8.55
C GLU A 395 -8.61 7.59 8.48
N GLY A 396 -8.49 7.05 7.25
CA GLY A 396 -8.48 5.61 7.06
C GLY A 396 -9.74 4.95 7.60
N PHE A 397 -9.60 4.12 8.61
CA PHE A 397 -10.73 3.45 9.28
C PHE A 397 -11.38 4.28 10.39
N ALA A 398 -10.83 5.44 10.74
CA ALA A 398 -11.35 6.32 11.81
C ALA A 398 -12.46 7.26 11.29
N LEU A 399 -13.58 6.70 10.84
CA LEU A 399 -14.62 7.38 10.07
C LEU A 399 -15.32 8.54 10.81
N GLU A 400 -15.26 8.56 12.14
CA GLU A 400 -15.78 9.65 12.98
C GLU A 400 -14.79 10.82 13.12
N GLY A 401 -13.66 10.77 12.43
CA GLY A 401 -12.54 11.69 12.53
C GLY A 401 -11.48 11.25 13.52
N LEU A 402 -10.25 11.64 13.24
CA LEU A 402 -9.10 11.39 14.10
C LEU A 402 -9.27 12.11 15.45
N ASN A 403 -8.79 11.49 16.53
CA ASN A 403 -8.82 12.10 17.86
C ASN A 403 -7.72 13.19 17.97
N PRO A 404 -8.05 14.48 18.10
CA PRO A 404 -7.04 15.53 18.18
C PRO A 404 -6.18 15.46 19.45
N LEU A 405 -6.61 14.74 20.49
CA LEU A 405 -5.88 14.57 21.74
C LEU A 405 -4.83 13.46 21.68
N GLU A 406 -4.74 12.74 20.58
CA GLU A 406 -3.66 11.80 20.29
C GLU A 406 -2.58 12.48 19.46
N ARG A 407 -1.32 12.03 19.63
CA ARG A 407 -0.21 12.57 18.84
C ARG A 407 -0.19 11.90 17.45
N HIS A 408 -0.22 12.72 16.41
CA HIS A 408 -0.25 12.27 15.03
C HIS A 408 1.05 12.60 14.32
N SER A 409 1.60 11.62 13.58
CA SER A 409 2.69 11.89 12.66
C SER A 409 2.28 12.86 11.56
N ALA A 410 3.16 13.76 11.19
CA ALA A 410 2.97 14.60 10.00
C ALA A 410 2.82 13.75 8.72
N GLY A 411 3.39 12.56 8.71
CA GLY A 411 3.33 11.62 7.59
C GLY A 411 1.94 11.12 7.22
N ILE A 412 0.89 11.34 8.03
CA ILE A 412 -0.50 11.03 7.65
C ILE A 412 -1.15 12.14 6.81
N ALA A 413 -0.38 13.14 6.35
CA ALA A 413 -0.90 14.19 5.49
C ALA A 413 -1.56 13.60 4.23
N CYS A 414 -2.72 14.14 3.88
CA CYS A 414 -3.47 13.80 2.67
C CYS A 414 -3.53 14.94 1.64
N TRP A 415 -2.92 16.06 1.98
CA TRP A 415 -2.76 17.22 1.10
C TRP A 415 -1.35 17.79 1.31
N TYR A 416 -0.57 17.89 0.25
CA TYR A 416 0.74 18.51 0.26
C TYR A 416 1.03 19.14 -1.11
N THR A 417 0.99 20.48 -1.14
CA THR A 417 1.16 21.28 -2.36
C THR A 417 2.16 22.39 -2.12
N GLY A 418 2.63 23.00 -3.21
CA GLY A 418 3.53 24.14 -3.19
C GLY A 418 3.00 25.30 -4.02
N PRO A 419 3.83 26.35 -4.18
CA PRO A 419 3.48 27.55 -4.95
C PRO A 419 3.33 27.28 -6.46
N LYS A 420 3.77 26.13 -6.93
CA LYS A 420 3.63 25.64 -8.30
C LYS A 420 3.10 24.21 -8.26
N PRO A 421 2.40 23.76 -9.30
CA PRO A 421 2.04 22.36 -9.44
C PRO A 421 3.30 21.48 -9.46
N ALA A 422 3.25 20.36 -8.76
CA ALA A 422 4.26 19.32 -8.87
C ALA A 422 4.19 18.70 -10.28
N THR A 423 5.32 18.19 -10.77
CA THR A 423 5.42 17.53 -12.08
C THR A 423 5.93 16.12 -11.91
N HIS A 424 5.49 15.25 -12.81
CA HIS A 424 5.93 13.87 -12.89
C HIS A 424 6.78 13.65 -14.14
N GLU A 425 7.97 13.05 -13.95
CA GLU A 425 8.81 12.49 -15.01
C GLU A 425 9.26 11.11 -14.52
N TRP A 426 8.55 10.09 -14.98
CA TRP A 426 8.81 8.73 -14.51
C TRP A 426 10.32 8.36 -14.52
N PRO A 427 10.85 7.78 -13.45
CA PRO A 427 10.19 7.38 -12.19
C PRO A 427 10.21 8.47 -11.09
N ASN A 428 10.55 9.70 -11.39
CA ASN A 428 10.78 10.76 -10.42
C ASN A 428 9.72 11.86 -10.51
N ASN A 429 9.34 12.37 -9.34
CA ASN A 429 8.46 13.52 -9.19
C ASN A 429 9.29 14.77 -8.84
N THR A 430 8.92 15.92 -9.39
CA THR A 430 9.46 17.22 -8.99
C THR A 430 8.41 17.98 -8.20
N PHE A 431 8.68 18.19 -6.91
CA PHE A 431 7.81 18.94 -6.00
C PHE A 431 8.34 20.36 -5.83
N TYR A 432 7.46 21.34 -5.97
CA TYR A 432 7.72 22.77 -5.72
C TYR A 432 7.20 23.22 -4.36
N GLY A 433 6.88 22.32 -3.51
CA GLY A 433 6.43 22.48 -2.13
C GLY A 433 6.55 21.19 -1.37
N SER A 434 5.68 21.01 -0.40
CA SER A 434 5.73 19.90 0.53
C SER A 434 5.53 18.53 -0.12
N TYR A 435 6.16 17.51 0.45
CA TYR A 435 5.89 16.11 0.18
C TYR A 435 6.21 15.24 1.40
N VAL A 436 5.65 14.05 1.46
CA VAL A 436 5.93 13.07 2.53
C VAL A 436 7.28 12.40 2.23
N ALA A 437 8.24 12.52 3.13
CA ALA A 437 9.52 11.84 2.99
C ALA A 437 9.35 10.32 3.00
N SER A 438 10.11 9.62 2.18
CA SER A 438 10.22 8.17 2.27
C SER A 438 10.90 7.80 3.59
N GLY A 439 10.13 7.24 4.53
CA GLY A 439 10.70 6.57 5.68
C GLY A 439 10.89 5.12 5.27
N TYR A 440 12.09 4.76 4.83
CA TYR A 440 12.38 3.38 4.53
C TYR A 440 12.31 2.58 5.83
N GLY A 441 11.18 1.95 6.02
CA GLY A 441 11.02 0.93 7.03
C GLY A 441 11.66 -0.34 6.53
N ASP A 442 11.98 -1.13 7.48
CA ASP A 442 12.49 -2.47 7.29
C ASP A 442 11.57 -3.33 8.13
N SER A 443 10.85 -4.25 7.51
CA SER A 443 10.00 -5.20 8.22
C SER A 443 10.81 -6.00 9.26
N ASP A 444 12.14 -6.09 9.09
CA ASP A 444 13.04 -6.70 10.06
C ASP A 444 13.14 -5.88 11.37
N LYS A 445 12.68 -4.63 11.37
CA LYS A 445 12.60 -3.77 12.57
C LYS A 445 11.24 -3.81 13.25
N PHE A 446 10.36 -4.66 12.80
CA PHE A 446 9.04 -4.87 13.37
C PHE A 446 9.06 -5.12 14.89
N ASP A 447 10.08 -5.81 15.42
CA ASP A 447 10.28 -6.05 16.84
C ASP A 447 10.81 -4.83 17.61
N ALA A 448 11.22 -3.77 16.94
CA ALA A 448 11.63 -2.55 17.60
C ALA A 448 10.41 -1.91 18.30
N PRO A 449 10.54 -1.42 19.54
CA PRO A 449 9.45 -0.71 20.20
C PRO A 449 8.98 0.42 19.30
N TYR A 450 7.64 0.52 19.13
CA TYR A 450 7.04 1.62 18.39
C TYR A 450 7.52 2.94 18.98
N ASP A 451 8.52 3.53 18.33
CA ASP A 451 9.05 4.84 18.66
C ASP A 451 8.57 5.79 17.57
N ILE A 452 7.92 6.85 17.97
CA ILE A 452 7.48 7.89 17.06
C ILE A 452 8.61 8.40 16.13
N ARG A 453 9.86 8.38 16.60
CA ARG A 453 11.04 8.73 15.81
C ARG A 453 11.33 7.75 14.69
N ASN A 454 11.03 6.48 14.88
CA ASN A 454 11.23 5.42 13.88
C ASN A 454 10.00 5.23 12.99
N ASN A 455 8.84 5.75 13.41
CA ASN A 455 7.58 5.65 12.68
C ASN A 455 7.08 7.02 12.20
N THR A 456 7.94 8.02 12.16
CA THR A 456 7.61 9.36 11.70
C THR A 456 8.13 9.55 10.29
N ASN A 457 7.21 9.56 9.32
CA ASN A 457 7.50 10.12 8.02
C ASN A 457 7.33 11.63 8.13
N PHE A 458 8.42 12.35 7.96
CA PHE A 458 8.37 13.81 7.94
C PHE A 458 7.63 14.31 6.71
N VAL A 459 6.96 15.45 6.84
CA VAL A 459 6.61 16.26 5.67
C VAL A 459 7.71 17.30 5.51
N VAL A 460 8.38 17.26 4.38
CA VAL A 460 9.60 18.04 4.09
C VAL A 460 9.36 19.02 2.96
N ASN A 461 10.38 19.85 2.67
CA ASN A 461 10.34 20.85 1.59
C ASN A 461 9.19 21.86 1.73
N ASN A 462 8.91 22.31 2.95
CA ASN A 462 7.85 23.28 3.25
C ASN A 462 8.31 24.70 2.92
N THR A 463 8.20 25.08 1.65
CA THR A 463 8.63 26.41 1.13
C THR A 463 7.54 27.48 1.29
N ASP A 464 7.82 28.74 0.93
CA ASP A 464 6.80 29.80 0.93
C ASP A 464 5.61 29.43 0.02
N GLY A 465 4.40 29.49 0.58
CA GLY A 465 3.15 29.09 -0.11
C GLY A 465 2.86 27.59 -0.08
N SER A 466 3.70 26.77 0.55
CA SER A 466 3.39 25.35 0.76
C SER A 466 2.20 25.18 1.69
N ILE A 467 1.43 24.11 1.45
CA ILE A 467 0.24 23.72 2.21
C ILE A 467 0.35 22.24 2.54
N VAL A 468 0.19 21.90 3.82
CA VAL A 468 0.09 20.52 4.31
C VAL A 468 -1.25 20.36 5.02
N GLY A 469 -2.03 19.38 4.61
CA GLY A 469 -3.41 19.21 5.11
C GLY A 469 -3.72 17.79 5.55
N TYR A 470 -4.65 17.71 6.48
CA TYR A 470 -5.13 16.49 7.13
C TYR A 470 -6.65 16.48 7.17
N LYS A 471 -7.28 15.41 6.73
CA LYS A 471 -8.74 15.25 6.73
C LYS A 471 -9.09 13.92 7.39
N TYR A 472 -9.87 13.88 8.41
CA TYR A 472 -10.50 14.92 9.24
C TYR A 472 -10.18 14.63 10.69
N PHE A 473 -10.20 15.69 11.54
CA PHE A 473 -10.16 15.58 12.99
C PHE A 473 -11.53 15.82 13.60
N ASN A 474 -11.89 15.10 14.68
CA ASN A 474 -13.13 15.33 15.42
C ASN A 474 -12.90 16.29 16.57
N PHE A 475 -13.16 17.57 16.34
CA PHE A 475 -12.96 18.62 17.34
C PHE A 475 -13.99 18.61 18.47
N THR A 476 -15.02 17.75 18.42
CA THR A 476 -15.91 17.52 19.57
C THR A 476 -15.13 17.10 20.81
N ALA A 477 -14.01 16.38 20.65
CA ALA A 477 -13.12 16.00 21.75
C ALA A 477 -12.46 17.19 22.48
N LEU A 478 -12.48 18.38 21.87
CA LEU A 478 -11.91 19.62 22.44
C LEU A 478 -12.97 20.49 23.12
N GLN A 479 -14.25 20.11 23.09
CA GLN A 479 -15.31 20.88 23.71
C GLN A 479 -15.09 21.06 25.20
N GLY A 480 -15.35 22.29 25.71
CA GLY A 480 -15.19 22.63 27.11
C GLY A 480 -13.74 22.84 27.57
N LYS A 481 -12.75 22.52 26.76
CA LYS A 481 -11.34 22.86 27.04
C LYS A 481 -11.12 24.37 26.88
N LYS A 482 -10.38 24.95 27.81
CA LYS A 482 -9.99 26.37 27.76
C LYS A 482 -8.53 26.47 27.27
N ASN A 483 -8.25 27.50 26.47
CA ASN A 483 -6.88 27.77 26.00
C ASN A 483 -6.25 26.60 25.25
N VAL A 484 -7.01 25.97 24.34
CA VAL A 484 -6.49 24.88 23.51
C VAL A 484 -5.26 25.33 22.73
N ARG A 485 -4.23 24.51 22.73
CA ARG A 485 -2.97 24.73 22.04
C ARG A 485 -2.69 23.57 21.10
N LEU A 486 -1.93 23.82 20.05
CA LEU A 486 -1.31 22.79 19.23
C LEU A 486 0.16 22.69 19.63
N LEU A 487 0.58 21.51 20.04
CA LEU A 487 1.98 21.17 20.23
C LEU A 487 2.48 20.56 18.91
N LEU A 488 3.35 21.28 18.20
CA LEU A 488 3.85 20.94 16.88
C LEU A 488 5.36 20.69 16.94
N ARG A 489 5.81 19.48 16.61
CA ARG A 489 7.24 19.19 16.49
C ARG A 489 7.72 19.42 15.06
N ILE A 490 8.79 20.19 14.91
CA ILE A 490 9.43 20.52 13.64
C ILE A 490 10.95 20.38 13.73
N ILE A 491 11.61 20.26 12.59
CA ILE A 491 13.06 20.49 12.45
C ILE A 491 13.22 21.76 11.62
N PRO A 492 13.59 22.91 12.21
CA PRO A 492 13.82 24.15 11.47
C PRO A 492 15.00 24.05 10.51
N GLU A 493 14.97 24.80 9.41
CA GLU A 493 16.02 24.80 8.40
C GLU A 493 16.79 26.15 8.31
N GLY A 494 16.84 26.88 9.42
CA GLY A 494 17.70 28.05 9.57
C GLY A 494 17.26 29.31 8.82
N ILE A 495 15.95 29.46 8.59
CA ILE A 495 15.35 30.64 7.98
C ILE A 495 14.18 31.17 8.80
N ASP A 496 13.89 32.47 8.65
CA ASP A 496 12.70 33.07 9.27
C ASP A 496 11.43 32.80 8.45
N GLY A 497 10.34 32.49 9.15
CA GLY A 497 9.05 32.32 8.54
C GLY A 497 7.92 32.16 9.56
N THR A 498 6.73 31.85 9.08
CA THR A 498 5.54 31.65 9.88
C THR A 498 4.77 30.43 9.42
N ILE A 499 4.31 29.61 10.34
CA ILE A 499 3.34 28.54 10.10
C ILE A 499 1.96 29.06 10.55
N VAL A 500 0.99 29.08 9.63
CA VAL A 500 -0.39 29.43 9.90
C VAL A 500 -1.22 28.15 9.97
N VAL A 501 -1.97 27.99 11.07
CA VAL A 501 -2.85 26.84 11.29
C VAL A 501 -4.27 27.22 10.88
N MET A 502 -4.87 26.47 9.96
CA MET A 502 -6.19 26.73 9.38
C MET A 502 -7.12 25.53 9.56
N ALA A 503 -8.43 25.77 9.63
CA ALA A 503 -9.44 24.73 9.55
C ALA A 503 -10.26 24.85 8.26
N ASP A 504 -10.77 23.71 7.77
CA ASP A 504 -11.69 23.50 6.66
C ASP A 504 -11.15 23.85 5.27
N SER A 505 -10.39 24.92 5.15
CA SER A 505 -9.70 25.29 3.91
C SER A 505 -8.39 26.01 4.24
N PRO A 506 -7.35 25.86 3.42
CA PRO A 506 -6.11 26.63 3.58
C PRO A 506 -6.26 28.09 3.14
N TRP A 507 -7.39 28.49 2.56
CA TRP A 507 -7.65 29.84 2.06
C TRP A 507 -8.87 30.48 2.73
N ALA A 508 -8.70 31.69 3.26
CA ALA A 508 -9.80 32.47 3.85
C ALA A 508 -10.90 32.79 2.81
N SER A 509 -10.52 32.97 1.54
CA SER A 509 -11.45 33.19 0.42
C SER A 509 -12.41 32.01 0.19
N GLN A 510 -12.02 30.80 0.61
CA GLN A 510 -12.81 29.56 0.54
C GLN A 510 -13.35 29.14 1.92
N ARG A 511 -13.63 30.07 2.80
CA ARG A 511 -14.16 29.86 4.15
C ARG A 511 -13.18 29.21 5.13
N GLY A 512 -11.88 29.18 4.82
CA GLY A 512 -10.86 28.71 5.74
C GLY A 512 -10.81 29.58 6.99
N LEU A 513 -10.80 28.95 8.16
CA LEU A 513 -10.73 29.62 9.44
C LEU A 513 -9.31 29.57 9.99
N THR A 514 -8.70 30.73 10.25
CA THR A 514 -7.41 30.78 10.94
C THR A 514 -7.59 30.40 12.41
N LEU A 515 -6.96 29.30 12.83
CA LEU A 515 -6.98 28.84 14.21
C LEU A 515 -5.88 29.51 15.05
N GLY A 516 -4.69 29.66 14.49
CA GLY A 516 -3.52 30.24 15.14
C GLY A 516 -2.33 30.37 14.18
N LYS A 517 -1.23 30.89 14.69
CA LYS A 517 0.04 31.00 13.95
C LYS A 517 1.23 30.99 14.90
N ILE A 518 2.40 30.62 14.35
CA ILE A 518 3.68 30.68 15.07
C ILE A 518 4.80 31.09 14.12
N ASP A 519 5.72 31.89 14.63
CA ASP A 519 6.95 32.22 13.91
C ASP A 519 8.00 31.15 14.13
N VAL A 520 8.69 30.77 13.06
CA VAL A 520 9.91 29.98 13.05
C VAL A 520 11.06 30.95 12.82
N LYS A 521 12.11 30.86 13.65
CA LYS A 521 13.25 31.78 13.60
C LYS A 521 14.51 31.09 13.10
N ALA A 522 15.34 31.82 12.36
CA ALA A 522 16.55 31.30 11.74
C ALA A 522 17.60 30.82 12.76
N ASP A 523 17.53 31.28 14.01
CA ASP A 523 18.43 30.91 15.10
C ASP A 523 17.95 29.67 15.89
N MET A 524 16.82 29.08 15.53
CA MET A 524 16.35 27.83 16.15
C MET A 524 17.24 26.64 15.75
N PRO A 525 17.33 25.59 16.61
CA PRO A 525 18.12 24.39 16.32
C PRO A 525 17.65 23.70 15.01
N THR A 526 18.61 23.34 14.14
CA THR A 526 18.31 22.81 12.79
C THR A 526 18.56 21.31 12.61
N GLN A 527 19.03 20.59 13.63
CA GLN A 527 19.40 19.17 13.50
C GLN A 527 18.55 18.22 14.35
N THR A 528 17.72 18.77 15.20
CA THR A 528 16.88 18.00 16.13
C THR A 528 15.48 18.54 16.14
N PRO A 529 14.47 17.67 16.31
CA PRO A 529 13.10 18.14 16.47
C PRO A 529 12.95 19.04 17.70
N ILE A 530 12.28 20.17 17.52
CA ILE A 530 11.86 21.06 18.60
C ILE A 530 10.34 21.10 18.65
N GLU A 531 9.77 21.28 19.84
CA GLU A 531 8.32 21.41 20.00
C GLU A 531 7.93 22.88 20.11
N LEU A 532 7.06 23.32 19.24
CA LEU A 532 6.45 24.64 19.25
C LEU A 532 5.05 24.56 19.85
N THR A 533 4.70 25.54 20.69
CA THR A 533 3.36 25.66 21.28
C THR A 533 2.60 26.76 20.57
N ILE A 534 1.52 26.41 19.87
CA ILE A 534 0.70 27.35 19.10
C ILE A 534 -0.64 27.54 19.80
N PRO A 535 -0.92 28.74 20.38
CA PRO A 535 -2.25 29.06 20.87
C PRO A 535 -3.26 29.04 19.73
N LEU A 536 -4.44 28.44 19.95
CA LEU A 536 -5.48 28.30 18.95
C LEU A 536 -6.78 29.07 19.33
N PRO A 537 -6.76 30.40 19.40
CA PRO A 537 -7.94 31.18 19.77
C PRO A 537 -9.09 31.03 18.77
N GLY A 538 -8.78 30.73 17.50
CA GLY A 538 -9.78 30.50 16.46
C GLY A 538 -10.53 29.18 16.57
N LEU A 539 -10.13 28.27 17.47
CA LEU A 539 -10.79 26.98 17.66
C LEU A 539 -12.11 27.08 18.44
N SER A 540 -12.35 28.21 19.10
CA SER A 540 -13.55 28.41 19.96
C SER A 540 -14.85 28.20 19.17
N GLY A 541 -15.63 27.20 19.60
CA GLY A 541 -16.94 26.89 19.01
C GLY A 541 -16.93 25.89 17.86
N LEU A 542 -15.76 25.44 17.39
CA LEU A 542 -15.68 24.36 16.40
C LEU A 542 -15.98 23.00 17.04
N THR A 543 -16.86 22.23 16.41
CA THR A 543 -17.28 20.89 16.85
C THR A 543 -17.56 20.00 15.65
N GLY A 544 -17.32 18.70 15.79
CA GLY A 544 -17.50 17.75 14.70
C GLY A 544 -16.21 17.58 13.87
N LYS A 545 -16.38 17.10 12.67
CA LYS A 545 -15.27 16.80 11.75
C LYS A 545 -14.81 18.04 11.00
N HIS A 546 -13.54 18.39 11.12
CA HIS A 546 -12.90 19.50 10.44
C HIS A 546 -11.57 19.08 9.84
N ALA A 547 -11.24 19.61 8.66
CA ALA A 547 -9.91 19.50 8.08
C ALA A 547 -8.94 20.45 8.80
N LEU A 548 -7.68 20.08 8.90
CA LEU A 548 -6.60 20.86 9.49
C LEU A 548 -5.54 21.14 8.44
N PHE A 549 -5.08 22.39 8.32
CA PHE A 549 -4.05 22.77 7.37
C PHE A 549 -2.92 23.56 8.04
N PHE A 550 -1.71 23.31 7.62
CA PHE A 550 -0.53 24.15 7.88
C PHE A 550 -0.15 24.87 6.59
N VAL A 551 -0.15 26.20 6.64
CA VAL A 551 0.23 27.08 5.53
C VAL A 551 1.55 27.76 5.87
N PHE A 552 2.54 27.60 5.02
CA PHE A 552 3.90 28.09 5.25
C PHE A 552 4.12 29.43 4.55
N LYS A 553 4.76 30.37 5.27
CA LYS A 553 5.12 31.70 4.75
C LYS A 553 6.56 32.02 5.11
N SER A 554 7.35 32.38 4.10
CA SER A 554 8.74 32.78 4.30
C SER A 554 9.13 33.88 3.32
N ALA A 555 10.03 34.77 3.75
CA ALA A 555 10.63 35.75 2.85
C ALA A 555 11.63 35.10 1.87
N THR A 556 12.16 33.92 2.22
CA THR A 556 13.10 33.14 1.40
C THR A 556 12.32 32.08 0.63
N LYS A 557 11.76 32.46 -0.52
CA LYS A 557 10.72 31.72 -1.22
C LYS A 557 11.06 30.28 -1.62
N GLU A 558 12.30 29.99 -1.98
CA GLU A 558 12.71 28.69 -2.54
C GLU A 558 13.39 27.78 -1.51
N LYS A 559 13.49 28.24 -0.25
CA LYS A 559 14.06 27.42 0.82
C LYS A 559 12.96 26.88 1.72
N SER A 560 13.11 25.63 2.13
CA SER A 560 12.24 25.02 3.10
C SER A 560 12.40 25.68 4.46
N LEU A 561 11.28 25.98 5.11
CA LEU A 561 11.22 26.59 6.43
C LEU A 561 11.55 25.58 7.53
N CYS A 562 11.01 24.39 7.41
CA CYS A 562 11.17 23.30 8.38
C CYS A 562 10.65 21.98 7.83
N TRP A 563 11.00 20.89 8.48
CA TRP A 563 10.33 19.59 8.34
C TRP A 563 9.26 19.49 9.43
N LEU A 564 8.08 19.02 9.09
CA LEU A 564 7.05 18.65 10.06
C LEU A 564 7.28 17.22 10.54
N ALA A 565 7.31 17.00 11.86
CA ALA A 565 7.46 15.68 12.46
C ALA A 565 6.10 15.11 12.92
N ASP A 566 5.46 15.78 13.85
CA ASP A 566 4.18 15.37 14.44
C ASP A 566 3.52 16.51 15.22
N PHE A 567 2.27 16.27 15.64
CA PHE A 567 1.50 17.25 16.39
C PHE A 567 0.42 16.61 17.27
N VAL A 568 -0.03 17.36 18.28
CA VAL A 568 -1.16 17.00 19.16
C VAL A 568 -1.84 18.25 19.69
N PHE A 569 -3.15 18.20 19.91
CA PHE A 569 -3.90 19.28 20.59
C PHE A 569 -3.88 19.05 22.11
N ASP A 570 -3.63 20.10 22.89
CA ASP A 570 -3.54 20.09 24.35
C ASP A 570 -4.48 21.12 25.01
#